data_7f7a8e7c461909e16e328e999cf16bb6
#
_entry.id   7f7a8e7c461909e16e328e999cf16bb6
#
_cell.length_a   1.000
_cell.length_b   1.000
_cell.length_c   1.000
_cell.angle_alpha   90.00
_cell.angle_beta   90.00
_cell.angle_gamma   90.00
#
_symmetry.space_group_name_H-M   'P 1'
#
loop_
_entity.id
_entity.type
_entity.pdbx_description
1 polymer ?
#
loop_
_entity_poly.entity_id
_entity_poly.type
_entity_poly.pdbx_seq_one_letter_code
_entity_poly.pdbx_strand_id
1 'polypeptide(L)'
;MTQPGDPSNNPWQTPGAPPQGYQQQPQGYQQPGYQQPGYPQPGYQQQGRFGPEGTIELTLQGSALTSNMLTPQVQIDGYPVPASYGLNRLPVPAGRHTVSAYATWIVKYGQASYDVDVQPGQSVPVFYAAPMIQFLKGAMGPTKQKRGGKGIFLGFFAILLLIVVAIIVIASVAGS
;
A
#
# COMPACT_ATOMS: atom_id res chain seq x y z
N MET A 1 -18.26 -21.49 -62.70
CA MET A 1 -18.37 -22.70 -61.84
C MET A 1 -16.97 -22.98 -61.32
N THR A 2 -16.65 -22.52 -60.10
CA THR A 2 -15.35 -22.68 -59.44
C THR A 2 -15.48 -23.83 -58.47
N GLN A 3 -14.67 -24.86 -58.70
CA GLN A 3 -14.60 -26.05 -57.89
C GLN A 3 -13.92 -25.74 -56.54
N PRO A 4 -14.42 -26.23 -55.40
CA PRO A 4 -13.75 -26.07 -54.10
C PRO A 4 -12.44 -26.85 -54.12
N GLY A 5 -11.38 -26.27 -53.59
CA GLY A 5 -10.06 -26.84 -53.54
C GLY A 5 -9.99 -28.10 -52.69
N ASP A 6 -9.25 -29.07 -53.21
CA ASP A 6 -8.93 -30.37 -52.59
C ASP A 6 -8.13 -30.16 -51.29
N PRO A 7 -8.59 -30.65 -50.15
CA PRO A 7 -7.88 -30.50 -48.87
C PRO A 7 -6.57 -31.33 -48.77
N SER A 8 -6.25 -32.13 -49.79
CA SER A 8 -5.05 -32.96 -49.80
C SER A 8 -3.75 -32.25 -50.18
N ASN A 9 -3.83 -30.97 -50.58
CA ASN A 9 -2.68 -30.22 -51.09
C ASN A 9 -2.23 -29.09 -50.13
N ASN A 10 -1.96 -29.47 -48.87
CA ASN A 10 -1.37 -28.54 -47.88
C ASN A 10 0.16 -28.70 -47.91
N PRO A 11 0.93 -27.68 -48.34
CA PRO A 11 2.38 -27.72 -48.49
C PRO A 11 3.16 -27.88 -47.15
N TRP A 12 2.45 -27.88 -46.02
CA TRP A 12 3.06 -28.02 -44.71
C TRP A 12 2.84 -29.39 -44.07
N GLN A 13 2.28 -30.40 -44.80
CA GLN A 13 2.20 -31.75 -44.31
C GLN A 13 3.48 -32.53 -44.66
N THR A 14 4.26 -32.90 -43.65
CA THR A 14 5.41 -33.79 -43.78
C THR A 14 4.91 -35.17 -44.18
N PRO A 15 5.38 -35.76 -45.29
CA PRO A 15 4.99 -37.14 -45.68
C PRO A 15 5.53 -38.15 -44.63
N GLY A 16 4.63 -38.83 -43.95
CA GLY A 16 5.02 -39.89 -43.04
C GLY A 16 4.49 -39.90 -41.62
N ALA A 17 3.63 -38.93 -41.24
CA ALA A 17 2.98 -38.99 -39.93
C ALA A 17 1.87 -40.05 -39.92
N PRO A 18 1.91 -41.02 -39.00
CA PRO A 18 0.83 -42.01 -38.85
C PRO A 18 -0.43 -41.32 -38.34
N PRO A 19 -1.63 -41.85 -38.65
CA PRO A 19 -2.88 -41.28 -38.18
C PRO A 19 -2.92 -41.32 -36.65
N GLN A 20 -3.24 -40.18 -36.04
CA GLN A 20 -3.43 -40.11 -34.60
C GLN A 20 -4.68 -40.88 -34.20
N GLY A 21 -4.46 -42.16 -33.81
CA GLY A 21 -5.45 -42.95 -33.14
C GLY A 21 -5.75 -42.36 -31.78
N TYR A 22 -7.05 -42.35 -31.44
CA TYR A 22 -7.57 -41.98 -30.13
C TYR A 22 -6.82 -42.73 -29.05
N GLN A 23 -5.89 -42.08 -28.33
CA GLN A 23 -5.26 -42.67 -27.15
C GLN A 23 -6.30 -42.64 -26.03
N GLN A 24 -6.82 -43.83 -25.71
CA GLN A 24 -7.49 -44.11 -24.45
C GLN A 24 -6.53 -43.70 -23.32
N GLN A 25 -6.95 -42.71 -22.50
CA GLN A 25 -6.25 -42.38 -21.25
C GLN A 25 -6.19 -43.65 -20.38
N PRO A 26 -5.02 -44.04 -19.91
CA PRO A 26 -4.93 -45.03 -18.85
C PRO A 26 -5.55 -44.43 -17.60
N GLN A 27 -6.49 -45.11 -16.97
CA GLN A 27 -6.94 -44.79 -15.61
C GLN A 27 -5.71 -44.84 -14.70
N GLY A 28 -5.16 -43.64 -14.45
CA GLY A 28 -3.97 -43.45 -13.64
C GLY A 28 -4.33 -43.42 -12.19
N TYR A 29 -3.49 -44.00 -11.44
CA TYR A 29 -3.36 -44.06 -10.01
C TYR A 29 -3.73 -42.71 -9.33
N GLN A 30 -4.70 -42.74 -8.41
CA GLN A 30 -4.99 -41.66 -7.45
C GLN A 30 -3.76 -41.49 -6.57
N GLN A 31 -2.95 -40.48 -6.86
CA GLN A 31 -1.96 -39.99 -5.92
C GLN A 31 -2.70 -39.44 -4.71
N PRO A 32 -2.36 -39.84 -3.47
CA PRO A 32 -2.85 -39.17 -2.27
C PRO A 32 -2.42 -37.72 -2.35
N GLY A 33 -3.39 -36.81 -2.53
CA GLY A 33 -3.12 -35.36 -2.56
C GLY A 33 -2.57 -34.94 -1.21
N TYR A 34 -1.33 -34.51 -1.19
CA TYR A 34 -0.82 -33.66 -0.14
C TYR A 34 -1.65 -32.38 -0.20
N GLN A 35 -2.60 -32.26 0.71
CA GLN A 35 -3.29 -31.01 0.98
C GLN A 35 -2.24 -30.03 1.49
N GLN A 36 -1.71 -29.22 0.58
CA GLN A 36 -0.96 -28.03 0.98
C GLN A 36 -1.88 -27.23 1.89
N PRO A 37 -1.44 -26.88 3.13
CA PRO A 37 -2.18 -25.94 3.95
C PRO A 37 -2.30 -24.65 3.13
N GLY A 38 -3.51 -24.36 2.65
CA GLY A 38 -3.79 -23.13 1.94
C GLY A 38 -3.51 -21.98 2.88
N TYR A 39 -2.54 -21.17 2.53
CA TYR A 39 -2.42 -19.83 3.12
C TYR A 39 -3.76 -19.14 2.93
N PRO A 40 -4.39 -18.61 3.99
CA PRO A 40 -5.59 -17.81 3.83
C PRO A 40 -5.23 -16.65 2.92
N GLN A 41 -5.65 -16.70 1.66
CA GLN A 41 -5.68 -15.49 0.84
C GLN A 41 -6.59 -14.51 1.58
N PRO A 42 -6.17 -13.27 1.82
CA PRO A 42 -7.08 -12.23 2.29
C PRO A 42 -8.13 -12.05 1.19
N GLY A 43 -9.23 -12.76 1.33
CA GLY A 43 -10.35 -12.68 0.41
C GLY A 43 -11.05 -11.35 0.56
N TYR A 44 -10.75 -10.40 -0.30
CA TYR A 44 -11.53 -9.17 -0.49
C TYR A 44 -12.86 -9.44 -1.21
N GLN A 45 -13.53 -10.56 -0.90
CA GLN A 45 -14.86 -10.87 -1.44
C GLN A 45 -15.76 -11.41 -0.34
N GLN A 46 -16.14 -10.54 0.60
CA GLN A 46 -17.39 -10.69 1.32
C GLN A 46 -18.27 -9.45 1.10
N GLN A 47 -18.55 -9.14 -0.14
CA GLN A 47 -19.76 -8.37 -0.48
C GLN A 47 -20.96 -9.25 -0.18
N GLY A 48 -21.66 -9.00 0.92
CA GLY A 48 -22.96 -9.62 1.15
C GLY A 48 -23.40 -9.91 2.57
N ARG A 49 -22.64 -9.54 3.62
CA ARG A 49 -23.03 -9.78 5.02
C ARG A 49 -22.92 -8.58 5.96
N PHE A 50 -22.51 -7.43 5.44
CA PHE A 50 -22.42 -6.23 6.26
C PHE A 50 -23.70 -5.43 6.10
N GLY A 51 -24.19 -4.86 7.21
CA GLY A 51 -25.27 -3.90 7.21
C GLY A 51 -24.96 -2.69 6.33
N PRO A 52 -25.76 -1.64 6.38
CA PRO A 52 -25.56 -0.46 5.55
C PRO A 52 -24.11 0.06 5.69
N GLU A 53 -23.47 0.33 4.54
CA GLU A 53 -22.07 0.74 4.46
C GLU A 53 -21.94 2.26 4.48
N GLY A 54 -20.79 2.74 4.96
CA GLY A 54 -20.32 4.11 4.80
C GLY A 54 -18.90 4.11 4.27
N THR A 55 -18.24 5.27 4.25
CA THR A 55 -16.90 5.42 3.67
C THR A 55 -16.00 6.24 4.60
N ILE A 56 -14.80 5.76 4.87
CA ILE A 56 -13.75 6.56 5.47
C ILE A 56 -12.92 7.17 4.33
N GLU A 57 -12.87 8.50 4.25
CA GLU A 57 -12.04 9.25 3.31
C GLU A 57 -10.70 9.59 3.96
N LEU A 58 -9.77 8.62 3.92
CA LEU A 58 -8.46 8.79 4.52
C LEU A 58 -7.49 9.52 3.59
N THR A 59 -7.00 10.67 4.01
CA THR A 59 -5.95 11.40 3.32
C THR A 59 -4.60 11.18 4.00
N LEU A 60 -3.69 10.43 3.33
CA LEU A 60 -2.29 10.34 3.73
C LEU A 60 -1.55 11.57 3.22
N GLN A 61 -1.21 12.47 4.14
CA GLN A 61 -0.59 13.75 3.82
C GLN A 61 0.89 13.59 3.48
N GLY A 62 1.34 14.27 2.44
CA GLY A 62 2.72 14.22 1.95
C GLY A 62 2.83 13.49 0.62
N SER A 63 4.04 13.09 0.29
CA SER A 63 4.37 12.31 -0.90
C SER A 63 5.64 11.49 -0.66
N ALA A 64 5.97 10.58 -1.55
CA ALA A 64 7.22 9.83 -1.50
C ALA A 64 8.46 10.74 -1.46
N LEU A 65 8.41 11.91 -2.11
CA LEU A 65 9.51 12.88 -2.15
C LEU A 65 9.58 13.76 -0.89
N THR A 66 8.43 14.10 -0.30
CA THR A 66 8.36 15.11 0.78
C THR A 66 8.19 14.50 2.16
N SER A 67 7.90 13.21 2.25
CA SER A 67 7.58 12.55 3.52
C SER A 67 8.46 11.35 3.79
N ASN A 68 8.21 10.27 3.11
CA ASN A 68 8.93 9.01 3.25
C ASN A 68 8.97 8.37 1.87
N MET A 69 10.05 7.67 1.56
CA MET A 69 10.13 6.88 0.33
C MET A 69 9.08 5.76 0.29
N LEU A 70 8.65 5.28 1.47
CA LEU A 70 7.62 4.24 1.60
C LEU A 70 6.30 4.86 2.06
N THR A 71 5.20 4.40 1.48
CA THR A 71 3.85 4.78 1.90
C THR A 71 3.59 4.27 3.33
N PRO A 72 2.99 5.10 4.20
CA PRO A 72 2.59 4.66 5.53
C PRO A 72 1.64 3.46 5.48
N GLN A 73 1.79 2.56 6.42
CA GLN A 73 0.88 1.43 6.61
C GLN A 73 -0.38 1.91 7.33
N VAL A 74 -1.53 1.47 6.85
CA VAL A 74 -2.84 1.82 7.39
C VAL A 74 -3.56 0.57 7.87
N GLN A 75 -4.28 0.69 8.97
CA GLN A 75 -5.14 -0.37 9.51
C GLN A 75 -6.50 0.24 9.89
N ILE A 76 -7.55 -0.52 9.69
CA ILE A 76 -8.89 -0.25 10.23
C ILE A 76 -9.23 -1.41 11.16
N ASP A 77 -9.55 -1.10 12.41
CA ASP A 77 -9.85 -2.09 13.46
C ASP A 77 -8.75 -3.16 13.62
N GLY A 78 -7.49 -2.76 13.40
CA GLY A 78 -6.34 -3.64 13.45
C GLY A 78 -6.05 -4.44 12.17
N TYR A 79 -6.93 -4.39 11.17
CA TYR A 79 -6.74 -5.08 9.89
C TYR A 79 -6.04 -4.16 8.87
N PRO A 80 -4.97 -4.62 8.22
CA PRO A 80 -4.26 -3.83 7.23
C PRO A 80 -5.11 -3.58 6.00
N VAL A 81 -5.13 -2.35 5.53
CA VAL A 81 -5.82 -1.93 4.30
C VAL A 81 -4.83 -1.28 3.34
N PRO A 82 -4.96 -1.52 2.01
CA PRO A 82 -4.12 -0.87 1.03
C PRO A 82 -4.40 0.64 1.02
N ALA A 83 -3.34 1.44 1.01
CA ALA A 83 -3.45 2.88 0.94
C ALA A 83 -2.26 3.49 0.19
N SER A 84 -2.47 4.66 -0.41
CA SER A 84 -1.45 5.45 -1.10
C SER A 84 -1.46 6.90 -0.60
N TYR A 85 -0.41 7.65 -0.92
CA TYR A 85 -0.41 9.09 -0.64
C TYR A 85 -1.58 9.79 -1.33
N GLY A 86 -2.18 10.76 -0.65
CA GLY A 86 -3.40 11.43 -1.09
C GLY A 86 -4.66 10.81 -0.51
N LEU A 87 -5.77 10.96 -1.20
CA LEU A 87 -7.10 10.51 -0.77
C LEU A 87 -7.30 9.02 -1.08
N ASN A 88 -7.69 8.27 -0.05
CA ASN A 88 -8.11 6.88 -0.13
C ASN A 88 -9.56 6.77 0.33
N ARG A 89 -10.41 6.15 -0.47
CA ARG A 89 -11.81 5.87 -0.12
C ARG A 89 -11.92 4.42 0.33
N LEU A 90 -12.21 4.23 1.59
CA LEU A 90 -12.23 2.93 2.26
C LEU A 90 -13.67 2.62 2.70
N PRO A 91 -14.39 1.76 1.98
CA PRO A 91 -15.74 1.34 2.39
C PRO A 91 -15.64 0.52 3.69
N VAL A 92 -16.51 0.83 4.64
CA VAL A 92 -16.62 0.15 5.93
C VAL A 92 -18.10 -0.03 6.30
N PRO A 93 -18.46 -1.04 7.09
CA PRO A 93 -19.80 -1.13 7.68
C PRO A 93 -20.11 0.14 8.48
N ALA A 94 -21.39 0.49 8.61
CA ALA A 94 -21.78 1.57 9.51
C ALA A 94 -21.48 1.16 10.97
N GLY A 95 -20.89 2.07 11.75
CA GLY A 95 -20.50 1.83 13.13
C GLY A 95 -19.23 2.58 13.52
N ARG A 96 -18.72 2.24 14.70
CA ARG A 96 -17.48 2.82 15.23
C ARG A 96 -16.27 2.02 14.72
N HIS A 97 -15.29 2.73 14.20
CA HIS A 97 -14.04 2.17 13.67
C HIS A 97 -12.84 2.89 14.25
N THR A 98 -11.75 2.17 14.44
CA THR A 98 -10.45 2.75 14.80
C THR A 98 -9.54 2.72 13.57
N VAL A 99 -9.24 3.89 13.04
CA VAL A 99 -8.25 4.06 11.97
C VAL A 99 -6.89 4.26 12.61
N SER A 100 -5.89 3.48 12.22
CA SER A 100 -4.52 3.64 12.67
C SER A 100 -3.54 3.66 11.50
N ALA A 101 -2.44 4.39 11.65
CA ALA A 101 -1.40 4.43 10.65
C ALA A 101 -0.02 4.59 11.29
N TYR A 102 0.99 4.09 10.60
CA TYR A 102 2.40 4.27 10.96
C TYR A 102 3.27 4.30 9.71
N ALA A 103 4.39 4.99 9.81
CA ALA A 103 5.44 4.98 8.79
C ALA A 103 6.53 3.98 9.19
N THR A 104 7.26 3.48 8.20
CA THR A 104 8.41 2.59 8.41
C THR A 104 9.59 3.14 7.60
N TRP A 105 10.74 3.21 8.25
CA TRP A 105 12.03 3.43 7.60
C TRP A 105 12.95 2.27 8.01
N ILE A 106 13.77 2.42 9.03
CA ILE A 106 14.51 1.33 9.69
C ILE A 106 13.64 0.74 10.80
N VAL A 107 12.91 1.59 11.50
CA VAL A 107 11.97 1.24 12.56
C VAL A 107 10.57 1.80 12.26
N LYS A 108 9.56 1.26 12.94
CA LYS A 108 8.21 1.82 12.91
C LYS A 108 8.18 3.13 13.68
N TYR A 109 7.64 4.20 13.09
CA TYR A 109 7.51 5.51 13.71
C TYR A 109 6.26 6.24 13.25
N GLY A 110 5.96 7.39 13.86
CA GLY A 110 4.82 8.18 13.47
C GLY A 110 3.48 7.49 13.68
N GLN A 111 3.39 6.59 14.67
CA GLN A 111 2.13 5.94 15.00
C GLN A 111 1.10 6.97 15.42
N ALA A 112 -0.10 6.86 14.86
CA ALA A 112 -1.28 7.62 15.24
C ALA A 112 -2.53 6.77 15.04
N SER A 113 -3.55 7.02 15.85
CA SER A 113 -4.88 6.42 15.71
C SER A 113 -5.95 7.47 15.93
N TYR A 114 -7.12 7.23 15.32
CA TYR A 114 -8.29 8.08 15.45
C TYR A 114 -9.55 7.24 15.33
N ASP A 115 -10.46 7.40 16.29
CA ASP A 115 -11.76 6.73 16.29
C ASP A 115 -12.75 7.55 15.49
N VAL A 116 -13.50 6.89 14.62
CA VAL A 116 -14.55 7.48 13.78
C VAL A 116 -15.85 6.72 13.98
N ASP A 117 -16.97 7.45 13.94
CA ASP A 117 -18.31 6.88 13.87
C ASP A 117 -18.86 7.13 12.46
N VAL A 118 -19.13 6.06 11.74
CA VAL A 118 -19.56 6.10 10.34
C VAL A 118 -21.03 5.71 10.25
N GLN A 119 -21.87 6.67 9.82
CA GLN A 119 -23.28 6.41 9.60
C GLN A 119 -23.53 5.78 8.21
N PRO A 120 -24.65 5.07 8.00
CA PRO A 120 -25.01 4.55 6.69
C PRO A 120 -24.96 5.60 5.59
N GLY A 121 -24.22 5.33 4.53
CA GLY A 121 -24.04 6.25 3.39
C GLY A 121 -23.18 7.49 3.66
N GLN A 122 -22.65 7.62 4.87
CA GLN A 122 -21.81 8.76 5.23
C GLN A 122 -20.37 8.59 4.74
N SER A 123 -19.75 9.70 4.31
CA SER A 123 -18.31 9.80 4.12
C SER A 123 -17.68 10.60 5.26
N VAL A 124 -16.75 9.98 5.99
CA VAL A 124 -16.08 10.58 7.14
C VAL A 124 -14.63 10.90 6.77
N PRO A 125 -14.21 12.19 6.78
CA PRO A 125 -12.83 12.55 6.46
C PRO A 125 -11.89 12.22 7.63
N VAL A 126 -10.74 11.62 7.31
CA VAL A 126 -9.63 11.37 8.24
C VAL A 126 -8.32 11.79 7.57
N PHE A 127 -7.48 12.49 8.30
CA PHE A 127 -6.18 12.95 7.79
C PHE A 127 -5.07 12.39 8.65
N TYR A 128 -4.07 11.82 8.02
CA TYR A 128 -2.85 11.35 8.68
C TYR A 128 -1.65 12.12 8.16
N ALA A 129 -0.79 12.55 9.08
CA ALA A 129 0.50 13.17 8.79
C ALA A 129 1.62 12.45 9.56
N ALA A 130 2.53 11.81 8.82
CA ALA A 130 3.76 11.28 9.40
C ALA A 130 4.68 12.43 9.83
N PRO A 131 5.40 12.31 10.96
CA PRO A 131 6.36 13.33 11.39
C PRO A 131 7.57 13.38 10.46
N MET A 132 8.32 14.48 10.51
CA MET A 132 9.59 14.62 9.78
C MET A 132 10.74 13.88 10.45
N ILE A 133 10.62 13.54 11.73
CA ILE A 133 11.64 12.91 12.55
C ILE A 133 11.08 11.59 13.10
N GLN A 134 11.86 10.52 13.00
CA GLN A 134 11.46 9.15 13.36
C GLN A 134 11.08 8.96 14.84
N PHE A 135 11.52 9.85 15.72
CA PHE A 135 11.27 9.75 17.17
C PHE A 135 9.95 10.40 17.61
N LEU A 136 9.22 11.02 16.69
CA LEU A 136 7.98 11.70 16.99
C LEU A 136 6.76 10.84 16.60
N LYS A 137 5.66 11.07 17.32
CA LYS A 137 4.36 10.50 16.97
C LYS A 137 3.81 11.15 15.70
N GLY A 138 3.03 10.40 14.94
CA GLY A 138 2.20 10.93 13.86
C GLY A 138 1.03 11.74 14.41
N ALA A 139 0.36 12.45 13.52
CA ALA A 139 -0.88 13.14 13.83
C ALA A 139 -2.00 12.60 12.96
N MET A 140 -3.18 12.34 13.56
CA MET A 140 -4.37 11.88 12.87
C MET A 140 -5.61 12.57 13.43
N GLY A 141 -6.58 12.88 12.57
CA GLY A 141 -7.79 13.55 12.97
C GLY A 141 -8.69 13.93 11.80
N PRO A 142 -9.83 14.58 12.05
CA PRO A 142 -10.86 14.87 11.04
C PRO A 142 -10.49 16.01 10.08
N THR A 143 -9.43 16.75 10.38
CA THR A 143 -8.95 17.85 9.57
C THR A 143 -7.49 17.69 9.21
N LYS A 144 -7.01 18.49 8.26
CA LYS A 144 -5.60 18.48 7.84
C LYS A 144 -4.66 18.67 9.03
N GLN A 145 -3.75 17.73 9.22
CA GLN A 145 -2.84 17.66 10.36
C GLN A 145 -1.53 18.41 10.07
N LYS A 146 -0.95 19.03 11.13
CA LYS A 146 0.39 19.61 11.05
C LYS A 146 1.44 18.51 11.22
N ARG A 147 2.47 18.52 10.39
CA ARG A 147 3.60 17.59 10.52
C ARG A 147 4.51 18.02 11.66
N GLY A 148 4.68 17.15 12.65
CA GLY A 148 5.61 17.36 13.75
C GLY A 148 7.07 17.39 13.30
N GLY A 149 7.91 18.18 14.01
CA GLY A 149 9.36 18.18 13.80
C GLY A 149 9.92 19.36 13.00
N LYS A 150 9.11 20.20 12.37
CA LYS A 150 9.62 21.36 11.61
C LYS A 150 10.50 22.29 12.45
N GLY A 151 10.09 22.59 13.69
CA GLY A 151 10.87 23.45 14.58
C GLY A 151 12.21 22.84 15.02
N ILE A 152 12.21 21.54 15.30
CA ILE A 152 13.44 20.81 15.65
C ILE A 152 14.41 20.79 14.47
N PHE A 153 13.89 20.56 13.26
CA PHE A 153 14.69 20.57 12.03
C PHE A 153 15.31 21.94 11.78
N LEU A 154 14.53 23.02 11.86
CA LEU A 154 15.02 24.38 11.70
C LEU A 154 16.04 24.75 12.80
N GLY A 155 15.78 24.38 14.05
CA GLY A 155 16.70 24.59 15.15
C GLY A 155 18.05 23.91 14.95
N PHE A 156 18.03 22.64 14.50
CA PHE A 156 19.25 21.91 14.19
C PHE A 156 20.07 22.59 13.09
N PHE A 157 19.43 23.02 12.01
CA PHE A 157 20.12 23.74 10.93
C PHE A 157 20.66 25.09 11.36
N ALA A 158 19.93 25.82 12.22
CA ALA A 158 20.39 27.10 12.77
C ALA A 158 21.66 26.90 13.63
N ILE A 159 21.68 25.89 14.48
CA ILE A 159 22.85 25.54 15.31
C ILE A 159 24.03 25.15 14.42
N LEU A 160 23.81 24.30 13.40
CA LEU A 160 24.86 23.89 12.47
C LEU A 160 25.47 25.11 11.74
N LEU A 161 24.62 26.02 11.29
CA LEU A 161 25.06 27.25 10.63
C LEU A 161 25.92 28.12 11.56
N LEU A 162 25.48 28.29 12.83
CA LEU A 162 26.26 29.02 13.84
C LEU A 162 27.63 28.39 14.09
N ILE A 163 27.72 27.07 14.15
CA ILE A 163 28.98 26.35 14.31
C ILE A 163 29.90 26.60 13.10
N VAL A 164 29.38 26.51 11.89
CA VAL A 164 30.16 26.78 10.66
C VAL A 164 30.68 28.22 10.64
N VAL A 165 29.82 29.19 10.95
CA VAL A 165 30.22 30.60 11.02
C VAL A 165 31.31 30.79 12.11
N ALA A 166 31.16 30.19 13.28
CA ALA A 166 32.18 30.28 14.34
C ALA A 166 33.52 29.70 13.90
N ILE A 167 33.53 28.55 13.22
CA ILE A 167 34.75 27.95 12.68
C ILE A 167 35.44 28.87 11.67
N ILE A 168 34.68 29.49 10.75
CA ILE A 168 35.21 30.42 9.75
C ILE A 168 35.85 31.65 10.44
N VAL A 169 35.17 32.23 11.43
CA VAL A 169 35.68 33.37 12.18
C VAL A 169 36.99 33.01 12.91
N ILE A 170 37.01 31.89 13.59
CA ILE A 170 38.22 31.42 14.31
C ILE A 170 39.39 31.22 13.33
N ALA A 171 39.11 30.56 12.19
CA ALA A 171 40.12 30.32 11.16
C ALA A 171 40.65 31.64 10.56
N SER A 172 39.80 32.62 10.36
CA SER A 172 40.19 33.95 9.83
C SER A 172 41.05 34.73 10.82
N VAL A 173 40.76 34.64 12.13
CA VAL A 173 41.58 35.32 13.17
C VAL A 173 42.90 34.60 13.43
N ALA A 174 42.93 33.28 13.34
CA ALA A 174 44.15 32.49 13.56
C ALA A 174 45.11 32.54 12.37
N GLY A 175 44.68 32.94 11.16
CA GLY A 175 45.49 33.07 9.98
C GLY A 175 45.97 34.49 9.68
N SER A 176 45.57 35.49 10.47
CA SER A 176 46.04 36.87 10.43
C SER A 176 47.12 37.13 11.47
#